data_0106eacb0b735125e434db0457dff74d
#
_entry.id   0106eacb0b735125e434db0457dff74d
#
_cell.length_a   1.000
_cell.length_b   1.000
_cell.length_c   1.000
_cell.angle_alpha   90.00
_cell.angle_beta   90.00
_cell.angle_gamma   90.00
#
_symmetry.space_group_name_H-M   'P 1'
#
loop_
_entity.id
_entity.type
_entity.pdbx_description
1 polymer ?
#
loop_
_entity_poly.entity_id
_entity_poly.type
_entity_poly.pdbx_seq_one_letter_code
_entity_poly.pdbx_strand_id
1 'polypeptide(L)'
;MPGPGFNLANPYGGAGTPFGTGNFVAPATVLTVQSGMRPPYSQNWNLSVERAIAGNYLLDVRYLGNKGTHLARFIEANPAIYGPSFDPNNVNQARQYTTCNPQGICNYGSVGLLADDSSSTYHALEVAFSRQYAHGLSFLASYWYSKSLDYISTLNVAGSAPTLVAGENDLAQNPFNLAAEHGPSLFDATHRFVFSGTWALPKWRNAPRAAALLANGWQLNTIASLSTGTPFTVYDSANVSMQGSAPEITGFYSSRPDLIADPNVGQPHTPNEWIGHAPFLQLNPATQAGQFGNEGRNVVRGPGIEDVDLSLFKNFNAGETRRVQFRAECFNLLNHPNFGLPVNDLESPAFGQILQAGPPRLLQLALKLVF
;
A
#
# COMPACT_ATOMS: atom_id res chain seq x y z
N MET A 1 -2.75 -8.62 -26.69
CA MET A 1 -3.74 -9.27 -27.57
C MET A 1 -3.09 -10.51 -28.15
N PRO A 2 -3.75 -11.67 -28.18
CA PRO A 2 -3.22 -12.83 -28.89
C PRO A 2 -2.99 -12.46 -30.36
N GLY A 3 -1.88 -12.90 -30.92
CA GLY A 3 -1.56 -12.68 -32.34
C GLY A 3 -2.55 -13.39 -33.28
N PRO A 4 -2.54 -13.09 -34.58
CA PRO A 4 -3.42 -13.75 -35.55
C PRO A 4 -3.19 -15.26 -35.57
N GLY A 5 -4.26 -16.03 -35.38
CA GLY A 5 -4.22 -17.52 -35.35
C GLY A 5 -4.51 -18.16 -34.00
N PHE A 6 -4.58 -17.34 -32.91
CA PHE A 6 -4.97 -17.82 -31.58
C PHE A 6 -6.48 -17.74 -31.39
N ASN A 7 -7.11 -18.84 -31.01
CA ASN A 7 -8.51 -18.93 -30.63
C ASN A 7 -8.74 -20.05 -29.59
N LEU A 8 -9.94 -20.16 -29.01
CA LEU A 8 -10.26 -21.17 -27.99
C LEU A 8 -10.09 -22.63 -28.49
N ALA A 9 -10.22 -22.89 -29.81
CA ALA A 9 -10.00 -24.21 -30.40
C ALA A 9 -8.52 -24.45 -30.73
N ASN A 10 -7.74 -23.35 -30.88
CA ASN A 10 -6.29 -23.40 -31.09
C ASN A 10 -5.61 -22.30 -30.31
N PRO A 11 -5.46 -22.46 -28.99
CA PRO A 11 -4.85 -21.46 -28.11
C PRO A 11 -3.35 -21.25 -28.36
N TYR A 12 -2.73 -22.09 -29.18
CA TYR A 12 -1.30 -22.04 -29.47
C TYR A 12 -0.97 -21.49 -30.88
N GLY A 13 -1.95 -20.96 -31.61
CA GLY A 13 -1.81 -20.19 -32.84
C GLY A 13 -1.04 -20.87 -33.99
N GLY A 14 -1.70 -21.14 -35.07
CA GLY A 14 -1.08 -21.38 -36.39
C GLY A 14 -0.37 -22.70 -36.68
N ALA A 15 -0.07 -23.53 -35.71
CA ALA A 15 0.67 -24.76 -35.89
C ALA A 15 -0.13 -26.03 -35.59
N GLY A 16 -1.35 -26.08 -35.96
CA GLY A 16 -2.16 -27.24 -36.32
C GLY A 16 -2.28 -28.47 -35.41
N THR A 17 -1.67 -28.56 -34.24
CA THR A 17 -1.85 -29.72 -33.34
C THR A 17 -1.90 -29.30 -31.88
N PRO A 18 -3.02 -29.57 -31.20
CA PRO A 18 -3.09 -29.42 -29.75
C PRO A 18 -2.36 -30.58 -29.08
N PHE A 19 -1.37 -30.31 -28.30
CA PHE A 19 -0.58 -31.28 -27.52
C PHE A 19 0.23 -32.32 -28.33
N GLY A 20 1.53 -32.10 -28.41
CA GLY A 20 2.51 -33.10 -28.86
C GLY A 20 3.50 -32.67 -29.94
N THR A 21 3.14 -31.75 -30.80
CA THR A 21 4.03 -31.17 -31.83
C THR A 21 3.80 -29.66 -32.01
N GLY A 22 3.07 -29.02 -31.11
CA GLY A 22 2.83 -27.57 -31.11
C GLY A 22 4.11 -26.82 -30.82
N ASN A 23 4.31 -25.67 -31.45
CA ASN A 23 5.38 -24.74 -31.14
C ASN A 23 5.17 -24.16 -29.74
N PHE A 24 5.61 -24.88 -28.72
CA PHE A 24 5.85 -24.28 -27.41
C PHE A 24 6.91 -23.20 -27.62
N VAL A 25 6.57 -21.98 -27.38
CA VAL A 25 7.58 -20.92 -27.25
C VAL A 25 8.31 -21.22 -25.96
N ALA A 26 9.45 -21.81 -26.07
CA ALA A 26 10.32 -22.16 -24.96
C ALA A 26 11.32 -21.02 -24.69
N PRO A 27 11.60 -20.73 -23.41
CA PRO A 27 11.06 -21.35 -22.20
C PRO A 27 9.63 -20.85 -21.87
N ALA A 28 8.76 -21.76 -21.48
CA ALA A 28 7.38 -21.41 -21.11
C ALA A 28 7.33 -20.92 -19.65
N THR A 29 6.80 -19.73 -19.43
CA THR A 29 6.40 -19.25 -18.11
C THR A 29 5.02 -19.81 -17.78
N VAL A 30 4.86 -20.41 -16.61
CA VAL A 30 3.63 -21.09 -16.19
C VAL A 30 3.09 -20.44 -14.92
N LEU A 31 1.77 -20.22 -14.91
CA LEU A 31 1.03 -19.91 -13.68
C LEU A 31 0.18 -21.11 -13.32
N THR A 32 0.26 -21.55 -12.08
CA THR A 32 -0.47 -22.72 -11.60
C THR A 32 -1.00 -22.49 -10.19
N VAL A 33 -1.88 -23.37 -9.73
CA VAL A 33 -2.52 -23.30 -8.42
C VAL A 33 -2.14 -24.54 -7.63
N GLN A 34 -1.81 -24.36 -6.36
CA GLN A 34 -1.50 -25.46 -5.45
C GLN A 34 -2.66 -26.45 -5.38
N SER A 35 -2.36 -27.74 -5.51
CA SER A 35 -3.36 -28.78 -5.33
C SER A 35 -3.83 -28.81 -3.88
N GLY A 36 -5.16 -28.82 -3.68
CA GLY A 36 -5.75 -28.89 -2.33
C GLY A 36 -5.65 -27.58 -1.52
N MET A 37 -5.66 -26.43 -2.18
CA MET A 37 -5.75 -25.13 -1.50
C MET A 37 -6.90 -25.12 -0.50
N ARG A 38 -6.62 -24.64 0.69
CA ARG A 38 -7.60 -24.44 1.76
C ARG A 38 -8.23 -23.05 1.63
N PRO A 39 -9.52 -22.91 1.94
CA PRO A 39 -10.15 -21.59 1.97
C PRO A 39 -9.47 -20.65 2.98
N PRO A 40 -9.20 -19.40 2.62
CA PRO A 40 -8.72 -18.42 3.58
C PRO A 40 -9.82 -18.11 4.61
N TYR A 41 -9.41 -17.86 5.85
CA TYR A 41 -10.32 -17.41 6.89
C TYR A 41 -9.69 -16.32 7.75
N SER A 42 -10.55 -15.51 8.36
CA SER A 42 -10.14 -14.44 9.27
C SER A 42 -10.76 -14.65 10.64
N GLN A 43 -9.95 -14.46 11.68
CA GLN A 43 -10.37 -14.41 13.06
C GLN A 43 -10.29 -12.97 13.53
N ASN A 44 -11.41 -12.48 14.10
CA ASN A 44 -11.49 -11.13 14.63
C ASN A 44 -11.88 -11.19 16.09
N TRP A 45 -11.23 -10.39 16.92
CA TRP A 45 -11.58 -10.21 18.33
C TRP A 45 -11.46 -8.75 18.71
N ASN A 46 -12.31 -8.32 19.63
CA ASN A 46 -12.26 -6.97 20.16
C ASN A 46 -12.65 -6.97 21.62
N LEU A 47 -12.13 -5.97 22.34
CA LEU A 47 -12.55 -5.61 23.67
C LEU A 47 -12.76 -4.11 23.72
N SER A 48 -13.93 -3.66 24.10
CA SER A 48 -14.30 -2.24 24.14
C SER A 48 -14.79 -1.89 25.55
N VAL A 49 -14.32 -0.73 26.03
CA VAL A 49 -14.79 -0.12 27.29
C VAL A 49 -15.27 1.29 26.96
N GLU A 50 -16.56 1.48 27.08
CA GLU A 50 -17.21 2.76 26.87
C GLU A 50 -17.62 3.41 28.18
N ARG A 51 -17.39 4.70 28.33
CA ARG A 51 -17.80 5.46 29.50
C ARG A 51 -18.33 6.84 29.13
N ALA A 52 -19.55 7.10 29.51
CA ALA A 52 -20.06 8.46 29.54
C ALA A 52 -19.36 9.22 30.71
N ILE A 53 -18.70 10.34 30.37
CA ILE A 53 -17.87 11.08 31.34
C ILE A 53 -18.74 12.11 32.05
N ALA A 54 -19.36 13.03 31.35
CA ALA A 54 -20.29 14.00 31.91
C ALA A 54 -21.16 14.56 30.78
N GLY A 55 -22.43 14.76 31.03
CA GLY A 55 -23.34 15.33 30.04
C GLY A 55 -23.32 14.54 28.74
N ASN A 56 -22.79 15.12 27.66
CA ASN A 56 -22.84 14.57 26.32
C ASN A 56 -21.49 14.04 25.80
N TYR A 57 -20.54 13.76 26.70
CA TYR A 57 -19.22 13.23 26.32
C TYR A 57 -19.15 11.72 26.53
N LEU A 58 -18.51 11.05 25.57
CA LEU A 58 -18.26 9.61 25.60
C LEU A 58 -16.77 9.37 25.34
N LEU A 59 -16.15 8.60 26.20
CA LEU A 59 -14.83 7.99 25.99
C LEU A 59 -15.01 6.52 25.66
N ASP A 60 -14.38 6.07 24.59
CA ASP A 60 -14.37 4.68 24.16
C ASP A 60 -12.92 4.25 23.95
N VAL A 61 -12.52 3.18 24.59
CA VAL A 61 -11.19 2.57 24.46
C VAL A 61 -11.37 1.15 23.98
N ARG A 62 -10.80 0.83 22.82
CA ARG A 62 -10.94 -0.47 22.16
C ARG A 62 -9.59 -1.10 21.89
N TYR A 63 -9.49 -2.37 22.15
CA TYR A 63 -8.47 -3.22 21.58
C TYR A 63 -9.07 -4.05 20.45
N LEU A 64 -8.41 -4.06 19.31
CA LEU A 64 -8.83 -4.77 18.09
C LEU A 64 -7.72 -5.72 17.69
N GLY A 65 -8.07 -6.95 17.35
CA GLY A 65 -7.15 -7.91 16.77
C GLY A 65 -7.78 -8.63 15.59
N ASN A 66 -6.96 -8.90 14.59
CA ASN A 66 -7.33 -9.68 13.42
C ASN A 66 -6.19 -10.63 13.06
N LYS A 67 -6.54 -11.85 12.64
CA LYS A 67 -5.60 -12.80 12.05
C LYS A 67 -6.20 -13.40 10.79
N GLY A 68 -5.51 -13.21 9.67
CA GLY A 68 -5.74 -13.94 8.43
C GLY A 68 -4.92 -15.21 8.40
N THR A 69 -5.50 -16.31 7.94
CA THR A 69 -4.84 -17.61 7.83
C THR A 69 -5.19 -18.24 6.49
N HIS A 70 -4.27 -19.00 5.90
CA HIS A 70 -4.39 -19.56 4.55
C HIS A 70 -4.63 -18.51 3.47
N LEU A 71 -3.98 -17.34 3.64
CA LEU A 71 -4.04 -16.30 2.63
C LEU A 71 -3.25 -16.73 1.40
N ALA A 72 -3.80 -16.39 0.24
CA ALA A 72 -3.15 -16.71 -1.02
C ALA A 72 -1.91 -15.85 -1.24
N ARG A 73 -0.84 -16.43 -1.80
CA ARG A 73 0.31 -15.72 -2.37
C ARG A 73 0.90 -16.45 -3.55
N PHE A 74 1.66 -15.74 -4.37
CA PHE A 74 2.49 -16.37 -5.38
C PHE A 74 3.84 -16.79 -4.82
N ILE A 75 4.32 -17.94 -5.27
CA ILE A 75 5.64 -18.50 -4.99
C ILE A 75 6.29 -18.80 -6.33
N GLU A 76 7.58 -18.49 -6.47
CA GLU A 76 8.38 -19.04 -7.59
C GLU A 76 8.69 -20.52 -7.29
N ALA A 77 7.98 -21.41 -7.96
CA ALA A 77 8.09 -22.86 -7.75
C ALA A 77 9.21 -23.51 -8.58
N ASN A 78 9.78 -22.79 -9.53
CA ASN A 78 10.89 -23.24 -10.35
C ASN A 78 12.08 -22.28 -10.31
N PRO A 79 12.60 -21.95 -9.10
CA PRO A 79 13.72 -21.02 -8.97
C PRO A 79 14.99 -21.60 -9.60
N ALA A 80 15.83 -20.72 -10.13
CA ALA A 80 17.18 -21.11 -10.54
C ALA A 80 18.04 -21.38 -9.30
N ILE A 81 18.90 -22.39 -9.40
CA ILE A 81 19.85 -22.74 -8.35
C ILE A 81 21.23 -22.29 -8.80
N TYR A 82 21.77 -21.29 -8.13
CA TYR A 82 23.12 -20.80 -8.40
C TYR A 82 24.16 -21.87 -8.02
N GLY A 83 25.13 -22.08 -8.89
CA GLY A 83 26.19 -23.07 -8.69
C GLY A 83 27.39 -22.87 -9.62
N PRO A 84 28.42 -23.73 -9.54
CA PRO A 84 29.65 -23.56 -10.33
C PRO A 84 29.49 -23.56 -11.85
N SER A 85 28.40 -24.14 -12.35
CA SER A 85 28.03 -24.18 -13.77
C SER A 85 26.92 -23.22 -14.15
N PHE A 86 26.61 -22.26 -13.30
CA PHE A 86 25.56 -21.29 -13.56
C PHE A 86 25.97 -20.35 -14.69
N ASP A 87 25.14 -20.24 -15.72
CA ASP A 87 25.29 -19.30 -16.81
C ASP A 87 24.34 -18.10 -16.61
N PRO A 88 24.87 -16.90 -16.30
CA PRO A 88 24.03 -15.70 -16.12
C PRO A 88 23.31 -15.27 -17.39
N ASN A 89 23.77 -15.71 -18.58
CA ASN A 89 23.10 -15.43 -19.83
C ASN A 89 21.95 -16.44 -20.12
N ASN A 90 21.89 -17.54 -19.37
CA ASN A 90 20.84 -18.54 -19.52
C ASN A 90 20.41 -19.11 -18.15
N VAL A 91 19.81 -18.27 -17.33
CA VAL A 91 19.33 -18.60 -15.98
C VAL A 91 18.39 -19.83 -16.00
N ASN A 92 17.67 -20.05 -17.09
CA ASN A 92 16.73 -21.15 -17.19
C ASN A 92 17.39 -22.53 -17.17
N GLN A 93 18.66 -22.66 -17.56
CA GLN A 93 19.40 -23.92 -17.43
C GLN A 93 19.62 -24.35 -15.98
N ALA A 94 19.64 -23.41 -15.06
CA ALA A 94 19.84 -23.67 -13.63
C ALA A 94 18.53 -23.89 -12.85
N ARG A 95 17.38 -23.86 -13.52
CA ARG A 95 16.08 -24.04 -12.83
C ARG A 95 15.84 -25.51 -12.47
N GLN A 96 15.21 -25.72 -11.31
CA GLN A 96 15.03 -27.04 -10.71
C GLN A 96 14.21 -28.00 -11.57
N TYR A 97 13.16 -27.54 -12.25
CA TYR A 97 12.23 -28.36 -13.03
C TYR A 97 12.35 -28.08 -14.52
N THR A 98 13.55 -27.89 -15.02
CA THR A 98 13.80 -27.52 -16.40
C THR A 98 14.72 -28.53 -17.07
N THR A 99 14.38 -28.88 -18.32
CA THR A 99 15.24 -29.67 -19.22
C THR A 99 15.56 -28.79 -20.42
N CYS A 100 16.83 -28.68 -20.76
CA CYS A 100 17.28 -27.93 -21.93
C CYS A 100 17.87 -28.85 -23.00
N ASN A 101 17.69 -28.49 -24.26
CA ASN A 101 18.30 -29.18 -25.37
C ASN A 101 19.80 -28.81 -25.50
N PRO A 102 20.58 -29.49 -26.35
CA PRO A 102 22.00 -29.19 -26.57
C PRO A 102 22.29 -27.75 -27.05
N GLN A 103 21.29 -27.07 -27.61
CA GLN A 103 21.37 -25.67 -28.05
C GLN A 103 21.04 -24.69 -26.92
N GLY A 104 20.78 -25.15 -25.69
CA GLY A 104 20.48 -24.33 -24.53
C GLY A 104 19.02 -23.86 -24.48
N ILE A 105 18.14 -24.34 -25.31
CA ILE A 105 16.71 -24.01 -25.28
C ILE A 105 16.04 -24.88 -24.23
N CYS A 106 15.48 -24.24 -23.22
CA CYS A 106 14.89 -24.87 -22.04
C CYS A 106 13.36 -24.95 -22.19
N ASN A 107 12.72 -26.00 -21.67
CA ASN A 107 11.27 -26.17 -21.79
C ASN A 107 10.48 -25.24 -20.89
N TYR A 108 10.92 -25.06 -19.63
CA TYR A 108 10.24 -24.19 -18.65
C TYR A 108 11.17 -23.06 -18.17
N GLY A 109 10.58 -21.89 -18.01
CA GLY A 109 11.14 -20.76 -17.31
C GLY A 109 10.62 -20.72 -15.88
N SER A 110 10.14 -19.55 -15.45
CA SER A 110 9.51 -19.33 -14.16
C SER A 110 8.17 -20.07 -14.04
N VAL A 111 7.88 -20.57 -12.84
CA VAL A 111 6.60 -21.19 -12.49
C VAL A 111 6.01 -20.48 -11.30
N GLY A 112 5.06 -19.59 -11.53
CA GLY A 112 4.29 -18.94 -10.48
C GLY A 112 3.25 -19.89 -9.91
N LEU A 113 3.41 -20.30 -8.67
CA LEU A 113 2.47 -21.12 -7.92
C LEU A 113 1.65 -20.26 -6.99
N LEU A 114 0.33 -20.19 -7.20
CA LEU A 114 -0.59 -19.65 -6.22
C LEU A 114 -0.77 -20.67 -5.08
N ALA A 115 -0.35 -20.32 -3.87
CA ALA A 115 -0.39 -21.16 -2.69
C ALA A 115 -1.17 -20.49 -1.54
N ASP A 116 -1.61 -21.28 -0.56
CA ASP A 116 -2.41 -20.85 0.60
C ASP A 116 -1.60 -20.82 1.91
N ASP A 117 -0.33 -20.48 1.85
CA ASP A 117 0.61 -20.58 2.97
C ASP A 117 0.95 -19.23 3.63
N SER A 118 0.27 -18.16 3.21
CA SER A 118 0.43 -16.84 3.80
C SER A 118 -0.50 -16.60 5.00
N SER A 119 -0.13 -15.64 5.83
CA SER A 119 -0.93 -15.18 6.95
C SER A 119 -0.71 -13.70 7.23
N SER A 120 -1.64 -13.09 7.95
CA SER A 120 -1.53 -11.72 8.44
C SER A 120 -1.94 -11.61 9.89
N THR A 121 -1.41 -10.61 10.59
CA THR A 121 -1.82 -10.25 11.94
C THR A 121 -1.95 -8.74 12.05
N TYR A 122 -3.02 -8.30 12.71
CA TYR A 122 -3.26 -6.90 13.00
C TYR A 122 -3.64 -6.73 14.46
N HIS A 123 -3.03 -5.76 15.11
CA HIS A 123 -3.36 -5.35 16.47
C HIS A 123 -3.48 -3.84 16.52
N ALA A 124 -4.50 -3.35 17.19
CA ALA A 124 -4.70 -1.92 17.39
C ALA A 124 -5.28 -1.59 18.76
N LEU A 125 -4.83 -0.51 19.34
CA LEU A 125 -5.49 0.22 20.40
C LEU A 125 -6.14 1.47 19.79
N GLU A 126 -7.45 1.58 19.90
CA GLU A 126 -8.20 2.76 19.52
C GLU A 126 -8.65 3.50 20.78
N VAL A 127 -8.48 4.82 20.81
CA VAL A 127 -9.06 5.69 21.81
C VAL A 127 -9.91 6.73 21.08
N ALA A 128 -11.22 6.69 21.32
CA ALA A 128 -12.17 7.61 20.73
C ALA A 128 -12.81 8.48 21.81
N PHE A 129 -12.80 9.79 21.60
CA PHE A 129 -13.47 10.76 22.46
C PHE A 129 -14.47 11.55 21.63
N SER A 130 -15.72 11.51 22.02
CA SER A 130 -16.80 12.14 21.28
C SER A 130 -17.67 13.01 22.16
N ARG A 131 -18.29 13.99 21.54
CA ARG A 131 -19.36 14.79 22.11
C ARG A 131 -20.59 14.74 21.22
N GLN A 132 -21.70 14.28 21.75
CA GLN A 132 -22.99 14.40 21.09
C GLN A 132 -23.38 15.88 20.97
N TYR A 133 -24.15 16.19 19.92
CA TYR A 133 -24.56 17.57 19.65
C TYR A 133 -25.31 18.20 20.83
N ALA A 134 -24.66 19.17 21.44
CA ALA A 134 -25.24 19.95 22.54
C ALA A 134 -24.64 21.37 22.54
N HIS A 135 -25.47 22.38 22.76
CA HIS A 135 -25.06 23.79 22.76
C HIS A 135 -24.33 24.21 21.47
N GLY A 136 -24.72 23.64 20.35
CA GLY A 136 -24.15 23.94 19.04
C GLY A 136 -22.86 23.19 18.69
N LEU A 137 -22.29 22.35 19.55
CA LEU A 137 -21.04 21.66 19.32
C LEU A 137 -21.23 20.14 19.34
N SER A 138 -20.69 19.47 18.31
CA SER A 138 -20.45 18.02 18.28
C SER A 138 -19.07 17.75 17.71
N PHE A 139 -18.42 16.71 18.17
CA PHE A 139 -17.14 16.26 17.60
C PHE A 139 -16.88 14.78 17.91
N LEU A 140 -15.99 14.20 17.10
CA LEU A 140 -15.34 12.91 17.31
C LEU A 140 -13.84 13.08 17.10
N ALA A 141 -13.04 12.70 18.07
CA ALA A 141 -11.60 12.57 17.99
C ALA A 141 -11.24 11.10 18.21
N SER A 142 -10.53 10.50 17.27
CA SER A 142 -10.12 9.09 17.36
C SER A 142 -8.63 8.98 17.09
N TYR A 143 -7.96 8.20 17.92
CA TYR A 143 -6.54 7.91 17.79
C TYR A 143 -6.33 6.40 17.77
N TRP A 144 -5.54 5.92 16.81
CA TRP A 144 -5.12 4.54 16.68
C TRP A 144 -3.62 4.42 16.87
N TYR A 145 -3.24 3.46 17.67
CA TYR A 145 -1.89 2.90 17.72
C TYR A 145 -1.98 1.46 17.23
N SER A 146 -1.38 1.16 16.07
CA SER A 146 -1.59 -0.12 15.43
C SER A 146 -0.33 -0.71 14.82
N LYS A 147 -0.36 -2.03 14.61
CA LYS A 147 0.66 -2.80 13.91
C LYS A 147 -0.01 -3.84 13.03
N SER A 148 0.35 -3.83 11.74
CA SER A 148 -0.03 -4.84 10.76
C SER A 148 1.20 -5.56 10.25
N LEU A 149 1.18 -6.89 10.29
CA LEU A 149 2.25 -7.75 9.80
C LEU A 149 1.66 -8.80 8.87
N ASP A 150 2.36 -9.09 7.78
CA ASP A 150 1.99 -10.13 6.84
C ASP A 150 3.23 -10.69 6.11
N TYR A 151 3.00 -11.64 5.21
CA TYR A 151 4.02 -12.16 4.30
C TYR A 151 3.89 -11.57 2.90
N ILE A 152 2.72 -11.00 2.59
CA ILE A 152 2.40 -10.32 1.34
C ILE A 152 1.20 -9.43 1.58
N SER A 153 1.25 -8.18 1.13
CA SER A 153 0.16 -7.21 1.34
C SER A 153 -0.74 -7.06 0.12
N THR A 154 -0.24 -7.40 -1.06
CA THR A 154 -0.98 -7.33 -2.33
C THR A 154 -0.83 -8.64 -3.09
N LEU A 155 -1.80 -8.97 -3.93
CA LEU A 155 -1.71 -10.07 -4.87
C LEU A 155 -1.64 -9.48 -6.28
N ASN A 156 -0.43 -9.33 -6.79
CA ASN A 156 -0.20 -8.76 -8.10
C ASN A 156 -0.10 -9.90 -9.13
N VAL A 157 -0.97 -9.90 -10.11
CA VAL A 157 -0.95 -10.90 -11.19
C VAL A 157 -0.17 -10.31 -12.37
N ALA A 158 0.57 -11.16 -13.06
CA ALA A 158 1.30 -10.79 -14.27
C ALA A 158 0.46 -9.92 -15.20
N GLY A 159 0.98 -8.74 -15.53
CA GLY A 159 0.31 -7.77 -16.40
C GLY A 159 -0.59 -6.74 -15.72
N SER A 160 -0.83 -6.81 -14.42
CA SER A 160 -1.30 -5.64 -13.70
C SER A 160 -0.16 -4.63 -13.67
N ALA A 161 -0.39 -3.47 -14.25
CA ALA A 161 0.57 -2.38 -14.15
C ALA A 161 0.97 -2.22 -12.68
N PRO A 162 2.27 -2.01 -12.38
CA PRO A 162 2.65 -1.66 -11.04
C PRO A 162 1.81 -0.44 -10.68
N THR A 163 0.87 -0.63 -9.79
CA THR A 163 0.27 0.51 -9.16
C THR A 163 1.46 1.24 -8.55
N LEU A 164 1.56 2.50 -8.78
CA LEU A 164 2.59 3.46 -8.38
C LEU A 164 2.84 3.55 -6.86
N VAL A 165 2.49 2.57 -6.14
CA VAL A 165 2.94 2.32 -4.79
C VAL A 165 4.31 1.71 -4.96
N ALA A 166 5.32 2.33 -4.40
CA ALA A 166 6.69 1.86 -4.41
C ALA A 166 6.65 0.33 -4.27
N GLY A 167 6.97 -0.35 -5.38
CA GLY A 167 6.47 -1.69 -5.66
C GLY A 167 6.71 -2.67 -4.54
N GLU A 168 5.65 -3.22 -4.00
CA GLU A 168 5.78 -4.52 -3.37
C GLU A 168 5.86 -5.55 -4.49
N ASN A 169 6.92 -6.34 -4.47
CA ASN A 169 7.00 -7.51 -5.32
C ASN A 169 6.27 -8.65 -4.59
N ASP A 170 5.31 -9.27 -5.27
CA ASP A 170 4.52 -10.36 -4.71
C ASP A 170 5.30 -11.67 -4.57
N LEU A 171 6.51 -11.75 -5.15
CA LEU A 171 7.40 -12.90 -4.99
C LEU A 171 8.39 -12.66 -3.85
N ALA A 172 8.62 -13.71 -3.08
CA ALA A 172 9.67 -13.72 -2.08
C ALA A 172 11.04 -13.45 -2.72
N GLN A 173 11.89 -12.67 -2.06
CA GLN A 173 13.28 -12.50 -2.47
C GLN A 173 13.98 -13.86 -2.55
N ASN A 174 13.77 -14.69 -1.54
CA ASN A 174 14.33 -16.02 -1.45
C ASN A 174 13.22 -17.09 -1.43
N PRO A 175 12.94 -17.77 -2.55
CA PRO A 175 11.91 -18.80 -2.62
C PRO A 175 12.17 -20.01 -1.72
N PHE A 176 13.41 -20.17 -1.24
CA PHE A 176 13.79 -21.24 -0.29
C PHE A 176 13.61 -20.81 1.19
N ASN A 177 13.37 -19.52 1.45
CA ASN A 177 13.17 -18.99 2.80
C ASN A 177 11.99 -18.02 2.85
N LEU A 178 10.79 -18.53 2.67
CA LEU A 178 9.57 -17.72 2.66
C LEU A 178 9.27 -17.06 4.02
N ALA A 179 9.85 -17.57 5.11
CA ALA A 179 9.69 -16.97 6.44
C ALA A 179 10.37 -15.60 6.56
N ALA A 180 11.39 -15.32 5.75
CA ALA A 180 12.06 -14.02 5.69
C ALA A 180 11.18 -12.89 5.14
N GLU A 181 10.05 -13.22 4.51
CA GLU A 181 9.08 -12.25 3.99
C GLU A 181 8.12 -11.71 5.07
N HIS A 182 8.17 -12.25 6.30
CA HIS A 182 7.35 -11.74 7.40
C HIS A 182 7.80 -10.34 7.80
N GLY A 183 6.98 -9.34 7.51
CA GLY A 183 7.30 -7.94 7.74
C GLY A 183 6.05 -7.07 7.91
N PRO A 184 6.22 -5.75 8.11
CA PRO A 184 5.10 -4.82 8.13
C PRO A 184 4.29 -4.88 6.83
N SER A 185 2.97 -4.82 6.97
CA SER A 185 2.09 -4.69 5.80
C SER A 185 2.32 -3.35 5.10
N LEU A 186 2.22 -3.30 3.78
CA LEU A 186 2.39 -2.09 2.97
C LEU A 186 1.50 -0.91 3.44
N PHE A 187 0.36 -1.21 4.03
CA PHE A 187 -0.60 -0.25 4.57
C PHE A 187 -0.52 -0.06 6.10
N ASP A 188 0.56 -0.56 6.75
CA ASP A 188 0.79 -0.38 8.18
C ASP A 188 1.00 1.11 8.51
N ALA A 189 0.12 1.68 9.32
CA ALA A 189 0.27 3.02 9.87
C ALA A 189 0.28 2.94 11.39
N THR A 190 1.46 3.14 12.00
CA THR A 190 1.64 2.94 13.44
C THR A 190 0.80 3.89 14.26
N HIS A 191 0.70 5.15 13.84
CA HIS A 191 -0.10 6.17 14.50
C HIS A 191 -1.07 6.79 13.50
N ARG A 192 -2.33 6.89 13.86
CA ARG A 192 -3.34 7.60 13.09
C ARG A 192 -4.24 8.38 14.02
N PHE A 193 -4.44 9.65 13.72
CA PHE A 193 -5.39 10.51 14.40
C PHE A 193 -6.39 11.08 13.40
N VAL A 194 -7.67 11.01 13.75
CA VAL A 194 -8.75 11.61 12.96
C VAL A 194 -9.61 12.45 13.90
N PHE A 195 -9.88 13.65 13.49
CA PHE A 195 -10.81 14.54 14.16
C PHE A 195 -11.89 14.98 13.19
N SER A 196 -13.14 14.94 13.60
CA SER A 196 -14.25 15.57 12.89
C SER A 196 -15.09 16.39 13.85
N GLY A 197 -15.44 17.62 13.47
CA GLY A 197 -16.16 18.50 14.35
C GLY A 197 -17.13 19.42 13.61
N THR A 198 -18.23 19.72 14.27
CA THR A 198 -19.21 20.70 13.82
C THR A 198 -19.52 21.64 14.96
N TRP A 199 -19.38 22.93 14.71
CA TRP A 199 -19.71 23.97 15.68
C TRP A 199 -20.65 25.01 15.07
N ALA A 200 -21.91 24.99 15.50
CA ALA A 200 -22.85 26.07 15.24
C ALA A 200 -22.56 27.23 16.20
N LEU A 201 -22.10 28.35 15.66
CA LEU A 201 -21.71 29.49 16.46
C LEU A 201 -22.89 30.05 17.27
N PRO A 202 -22.65 30.52 18.49
CA PRO A 202 -23.69 31.10 19.35
C PRO A 202 -24.42 32.24 18.65
N LYS A 203 -25.74 32.32 18.87
CA LYS A 203 -26.54 33.41 18.33
C LYS A 203 -26.42 34.66 19.17
N TRP A 204 -26.18 35.80 18.55
CA TRP A 204 -26.28 37.10 19.19
C TRP A 204 -27.76 37.48 19.31
N ARG A 205 -28.35 37.20 20.46
CA ARG A 205 -29.82 37.31 20.70
C ARG A 205 -30.31 38.75 20.66
N ASN A 206 -29.51 39.74 21.13
CA ASN A 206 -29.91 41.14 21.25
C ASN A 206 -29.42 41.99 20.05
N ALA A 207 -29.03 41.38 18.97
CA ALA A 207 -28.56 42.13 17.79
C ALA A 207 -29.75 42.79 17.04
N PRO A 208 -29.57 44.05 16.54
CA PRO A 208 -30.45 44.62 15.56
C PRO A 208 -30.71 43.67 14.37
N ARG A 209 -31.92 43.69 13.76
CA ARG A 209 -32.28 42.72 12.71
C ARG A 209 -31.23 42.56 11.59
N ALA A 210 -30.68 43.68 11.10
CA ALA A 210 -29.66 43.66 10.06
C ALA A 210 -28.33 43.03 10.56
N ALA A 211 -27.91 43.37 11.77
CA ALA A 211 -26.72 42.76 12.37
C ALA A 211 -26.94 41.28 12.71
N ALA A 212 -28.11 40.89 13.18
CA ALA A 212 -28.49 39.50 13.44
C ALA A 212 -28.46 38.62 12.17
N LEU A 213 -28.87 39.17 11.03
CA LEU A 213 -28.84 38.51 9.75
C LEU A 213 -27.39 38.16 9.34
N LEU A 214 -26.44 39.03 9.61
CA LEU A 214 -25.03 38.83 9.29
C LEU A 214 -24.29 37.98 10.36
N ALA A 215 -24.55 38.23 11.63
CA ALA A 215 -23.83 37.61 12.74
C ALA A 215 -24.28 36.20 13.09
N ASN A 216 -25.57 35.87 12.90
CA ASN A 216 -26.14 34.58 13.30
C ASN A 216 -26.18 33.57 12.15
N GLY A 217 -26.30 32.29 12.49
CA GLY A 217 -26.47 31.20 11.51
C GLY A 217 -25.17 30.70 10.89
N TRP A 218 -24.05 31.01 11.51
CA TRP A 218 -22.74 30.46 11.12
C TRP A 218 -22.51 29.08 11.74
N GLN A 219 -21.88 28.22 10.96
CA GLN A 219 -21.46 26.89 11.38
C GLN A 219 -20.06 26.62 10.83
N LEU A 220 -19.19 26.18 11.69
CA LEU A 220 -17.86 25.72 11.35
C LEU A 220 -17.83 24.20 11.34
N ASN A 221 -17.28 23.60 10.30
CA ASN A 221 -17.03 22.17 10.22
C ASN A 221 -15.55 21.94 9.91
N THR A 222 -14.99 20.93 10.51
CA THR A 222 -13.59 20.57 10.26
C THR A 222 -13.40 19.07 10.27
N ILE A 223 -12.51 18.60 9.42
CA ILE A 223 -11.98 17.23 9.40
C ILE A 223 -10.47 17.36 9.41
N ALA A 224 -9.80 16.66 10.30
CA ALA A 224 -8.35 16.56 10.32
C ALA A 224 -7.95 15.09 10.32
N SER A 225 -6.97 14.73 9.50
CA SER A 225 -6.42 13.38 9.38
C SER A 225 -4.90 13.47 9.42
N LEU A 226 -4.31 12.83 10.42
CA LEU A 226 -2.87 12.75 10.61
C LEU A 226 -2.49 11.28 10.69
N SER A 227 -1.46 10.84 9.96
CA SER A 227 -0.94 9.48 10.10
C SER A 227 0.55 9.41 9.84
N THR A 228 1.20 8.44 10.49
CA THR A 228 2.58 8.08 10.14
C THR A 228 2.63 7.50 8.74
N GLY A 229 3.79 7.61 8.10
CA GLY A 229 4.02 7.07 6.77
C GLY A 229 3.89 5.54 6.71
N THR A 230 3.44 5.06 5.57
CA THR A 230 3.39 3.63 5.28
C THR A 230 4.78 3.09 4.97
N PRO A 231 5.05 1.83 5.28
CA PRO A 231 6.35 1.24 5.02
C PRO A 231 6.50 0.84 3.54
N PHE A 232 7.75 0.68 3.11
CA PHE A 232 8.09 0.15 1.80
C PHE A 232 9.42 -0.60 1.84
N THR A 233 9.69 -1.39 0.80
CA THR A 233 10.92 -2.16 0.60
C THR A 233 11.83 -1.43 -0.39
N VAL A 234 13.14 -1.46 -0.17
CA VAL A 234 14.12 -1.05 -1.17
C VAL A 234 14.51 -2.26 -2.01
N TYR A 235 14.49 -2.13 -3.31
CA TYR A 235 14.85 -3.16 -4.25
C TYR A 235 16.21 -2.88 -4.90
N ASP A 236 16.85 -3.95 -5.34
CA ASP A 236 18.08 -3.94 -6.12
C ASP A 236 17.80 -4.62 -7.46
N SER A 237 17.56 -3.83 -8.50
CA SER A 237 17.25 -4.32 -9.84
C SER A 237 18.45 -5.00 -10.54
N ALA A 238 19.65 -4.94 -9.98
CA ALA A 238 20.80 -5.69 -10.45
C ALA A 238 20.62 -7.21 -10.38
N ASN A 239 19.59 -7.69 -9.65
CA ASN A 239 19.22 -9.11 -9.57
C ASN A 239 20.38 -10.06 -9.22
N VAL A 240 21.15 -9.70 -8.22
CA VAL A 240 22.37 -10.44 -7.82
C VAL A 240 22.07 -11.86 -7.34
N SER A 241 20.86 -12.08 -6.81
CA SER A 241 20.42 -13.41 -6.37
C SER A 241 20.32 -14.44 -7.51
N MET A 242 20.25 -13.97 -8.76
CA MET A 242 20.19 -14.81 -9.97
C MET A 242 19.10 -15.91 -9.95
N GLN A 243 18.10 -15.75 -9.08
CA GLN A 243 17.05 -16.75 -8.89
C GLN A 243 16.07 -16.82 -10.07
N GLY A 244 16.14 -15.82 -10.96
CA GLY A 244 15.18 -15.72 -12.04
C GLY A 244 13.74 -15.61 -11.53
N SER A 245 13.52 -15.13 -10.32
CA SER A 245 12.20 -14.74 -9.84
C SER A 245 11.71 -13.63 -10.73
N ALA A 246 10.74 -13.96 -11.52
CA ALA A 246 10.69 -13.54 -12.88
C ALA A 246 10.07 -12.18 -13.04
N PRO A 247 10.77 -11.23 -13.66
CA PRO A 247 10.13 -10.08 -14.28
C PRO A 247 8.96 -10.48 -15.20
N GLU A 248 8.98 -11.70 -15.72
CA GLU A 248 7.90 -12.24 -16.55
C GLU A 248 6.59 -12.51 -15.80
N ILE A 249 6.65 -12.72 -14.46
CA ILE A 249 5.46 -12.92 -13.63
C ILE A 249 5.03 -11.61 -12.97
N THR A 250 5.96 -10.87 -12.36
CA THR A 250 5.66 -9.68 -11.56
C THR A 250 6.08 -8.36 -12.23
N GLY A 251 6.90 -8.41 -13.27
CA GLY A 251 7.50 -7.24 -13.92
C GLY A 251 8.71 -6.66 -13.18
N PHE A 252 9.11 -7.22 -12.03
CA PHE A 252 10.24 -6.74 -11.22
C PHE A 252 11.09 -7.87 -10.68
N TYR A 253 12.36 -7.58 -10.42
CA TYR A 253 13.19 -8.44 -9.59
C TYR A 253 12.85 -8.21 -8.11
N SER A 254 12.89 -9.28 -7.31
CA SER A 254 12.62 -9.24 -5.87
C SER A 254 13.88 -9.09 -5.01
N SER A 255 15.06 -8.97 -5.63
CA SER A 255 16.32 -8.80 -4.91
C SER A 255 16.30 -7.55 -4.06
N ARG A 256 16.88 -7.65 -2.88
CA ARG A 256 17.03 -6.56 -1.91
C ARG A 256 18.50 -6.39 -1.56
N PRO A 257 18.95 -5.18 -1.21
CA PRO A 257 20.33 -4.94 -0.77
C PRO A 257 20.60 -5.52 0.63
N ASP A 258 21.85 -5.44 1.08
CA ASP A 258 22.17 -5.57 2.48
C ASP A 258 21.87 -4.27 3.23
N LEU A 259 21.20 -4.39 4.36
CA LEU A 259 20.96 -3.30 5.29
C LEU A 259 22.12 -3.26 6.31
N ILE A 260 22.90 -2.17 6.31
CA ILE A 260 24.08 -1.98 7.17
C ILE A 260 23.87 -0.94 8.27
N ALA A 261 22.76 -0.19 8.21
CA ALA A 261 22.33 0.76 9.23
C ALA A 261 20.81 0.87 9.24
N ASP A 262 20.22 1.48 10.28
CA ASP A 262 18.78 1.75 10.31
C ASP A 262 18.39 2.76 9.22
N PRO A 263 17.57 2.37 8.23
CA PRO A 263 17.21 3.24 7.11
C PRO A 263 16.25 4.37 7.49
N ASN A 264 15.73 4.37 8.71
CA ASN A 264 14.79 5.39 9.20
C ASN A 264 15.46 6.45 10.09
N VAL A 265 16.77 6.31 10.35
CA VAL A 265 17.51 7.23 11.22
C VAL A 265 18.52 8.04 10.42
N GLY A 266 18.57 9.36 10.69
CA GLY A 266 19.54 10.26 10.08
C GLY A 266 19.32 10.54 8.60
N GLN A 267 18.15 10.24 8.06
CA GLN A 267 17.79 10.51 6.67
C GLN A 267 17.39 11.98 6.46
N PRO A 268 17.62 12.54 5.26
CA PRO A 268 17.28 13.95 4.96
C PRO A 268 15.80 14.27 5.05
N HIS A 269 14.93 13.33 4.69
CA HIS A 269 13.46 13.48 4.63
C HIS A 269 13.01 14.70 3.80
N THR A 270 13.71 14.96 2.69
CA THR A 270 13.33 15.99 1.72
C THR A 270 12.71 15.37 0.47
N PRO A 271 11.96 16.13 -0.35
CA PRO A 271 11.43 15.61 -1.61
C PRO A 271 12.51 15.14 -2.58
N ASN A 272 13.69 15.77 -2.57
CA ASN A 272 14.79 15.41 -3.46
C ASN A 272 15.60 14.21 -2.94
N GLU A 273 15.51 13.92 -1.64
CA GLU A 273 16.18 12.81 -0.99
C GLU A 273 15.42 12.50 0.31
N TRP A 274 14.45 11.59 0.24
CA TRP A 274 13.74 11.11 1.42
C TRP A 274 14.59 10.12 2.20
N ILE A 275 15.26 9.24 1.46
CA ILE A 275 16.26 8.29 1.96
C ILE A 275 17.50 8.36 1.06
N GLY A 276 18.68 8.26 1.66
CA GLY A 276 19.96 8.16 0.94
C GLY A 276 20.42 6.72 0.79
N HIS A 277 21.50 6.51 0.04
CA HIS A 277 22.11 5.19 -0.19
C HIS A 277 22.84 4.64 1.04
N ALA A 278 23.24 5.50 1.98
CA ALA A 278 24.15 5.12 3.07
C ALA A 278 23.76 3.89 3.91
N PRO A 279 22.46 3.63 4.20
CA PRO A 279 22.07 2.43 4.94
C PRO A 279 22.12 1.14 4.14
N PHE A 280 22.19 1.23 2.81
CA PHE A 280 22.05 0.10 1.88
C PHE A 280 23.38 -0.22 1.22
N LEU A 281 23.78 -1.46 1.31
CA LEU A 281 24.93 -1.98 0.58
C LEU A 281 24.42 -2.87 -0.55
N GLN A 282 24.64 -2.40 -1.77
CA GLN A 282 24.32 -3.18 -2.95
C GLN A 282 25.27 -4.39 -3.04
N LEU A 283 24.69 -5.56 -3.33
CA LEU A 283 25.48 -6.76 -3.54
C LEU A 283 26.24 -6.67 -4.87
N ASN A 284 27.49 -7.11 -4.89
CA ASN A 284 28.31 -7.09 -6.09
C ASN A 284 28.03 -8.33 -6.96
N PRO A 285 27.43 -8.17 -8.16
CA PRO A 285 27.09 -9.31 -9.01
C PRO A 285 28.30 -10.12 -9.47
N ALA A 286 29.50 -9.54 -9.50
CA ALA A 286 30.71 -10.26 -9.91
C ALA A 286 31.30 -11.18 -8.81
N THR A 287 31.04 -10.88 -7.54
CA THR A 287 31.63 -11.61 -6.39
C THR A 287 30.60 -12.25 -5.48
N GLN A 288 29.35 -11.80 -5.54
CA GLN A 288 28.26 -12.23 -4.65
C GLN A 288 27.05 -12.80 -5.43
N ALA A 289 27.26 -13.18 -6.69
CA ALA A 289 26.20 -13.79 -7.50
C ALA A 289 25.56 -14.98 -6.78
N GLY A 290 24.24 -15.07 -6.81
CA GLY A 290 23.46 -16.09 -6.12
C GLY A 290 23.21 -15.82 -4.63
N GLN A 291 23.68 -14.70 -4.09
CA GLN A 291 23.42 -14.30 -2.71
C GLN A 291 22.15 -13.45 -2.60
N PHE A 292 21.57 -13.43 -1.42
CA PHE A 292 20.40 -12.63 -1.07
C PHE A 292 20.80 -11.57 -0.07
N GLY A 293 20.33 -10.34 -0.28
CA GLY A 293 20.51 -9.28 0.69
C GLY A 293 19.71 -9.54 1.97
N ASN A 294 20.13 -8.90 3.06
CA ASN A 294 19.55 -9.10 4.37
C ASN A 294 18.43 -8.12 4.72
N GLU A 295 18.10 -7.16 3.83
CA GLU A 295 17.00 -6.22 4.08
C GLU A 295 15.69 -6.97 4.27
N GLY A 296 14.96 -6.63 5.33
CA GLY A 296 13.60 -7.11 5.57
C GLY A 296 12.58 -6.45 4.65
N ARG A 297 11.44 -7.10 4.43
CA ARG A 297 10.33 -6.52 3.69
C ARG A 297 9.69 -5.36 4.46
N ASN A 298 9.45 -4.23 3.78
CA ASN A 298 8.75 -3.06 4.31
C ASN A 298 9.36 -2.49 5.61
N VAL A 299 10.70 -2.38 5.67
CA VAL A 299 11.39 -1.84 6.84
C VAL A 299 11.62 -0.33 6.79
N VAL A 300 11.54 0.26 5.61
CA VAL A 300 11.71 1.71 5.42
C VAL A 300 10.38 2.42 5.54
N ARG A 301 10.35 3.60 6.18
CA ARG A 301 9.12 4.41 6.34
C ARG A 301 9.08 5.57 5.37
N GLY A 302 7.95 5.68 4.66
CA GLY A 302 7.65 6.81 3.79
C GLY A 302 7.12 8.03 4.54
N PRO A 303 6.73 9.08 3.78
CA PRO A 303 6.10 10.28 4.33
C PRO A 303 4.77 9.97 5.02
N GLY A 304 4.48 10.71 6.08
CA GLY A 304 3.17 10.73 6.72
C GLY A 304 2.15 11.54 5.93
N ILE A 305 0.90 11.51 6.41
CA ILE A 305 -0.20 12.31 5.87
C ILE A 305 -0.62 13.33 6.92
N GLU A 306 -0.74 14.59 6.51
CA GLU A 306 -1.32 15.67 7.29
C GLU A 306 -2.35 16.40 6.42
N ASP A 307 -3.63 16.19 6.72
CA ASP A 307 -4.71 16.82 5.98
C ASP A 307 -5.72 17.44 6.95
N VAL A 308 -6.03 18.72 6.71
CA VAL A 308 -6.98 19.47 7.51
C VAL A 308 -7.93 20.22 6.58
N ASP A 309 -9.18 19.82 6.63
CA ASP A 309 -10.27 20.48 5.91
C ASP A 309 -11.09 21.37 6.84
N LEU A 310 -11.44 22.54 6.35
CA LEU A 310 -12.27 23.50 7.08
C LEU A 310 -13.40 24.00 6.19
N SER A 311 -14.62 24.00 6.72
CA SER A 311 -15.78 24.51 6.02
C SER A 311 -16.53 25.51 6.88
N LEU A 312 -16.86 26.65 6.32
CA LEU A 312 -17.68 27.68 6.93
C LEU A 312 -19.02 27.76 6.21
N PHE A 313 -20.10 27.49 6.94
CA PHE A 313 -21.47 27.56 6.42
C PHE A 313 -22.18 28.74 7.03
N LYS A 314 -22.96 29.43 6.19
CA LYS A 314 -23.86 30.51 6.59
C LYS A 314 -25.28 30.21 6.15
N ASN A 315 -26.18 30.11 7.12
CA ASN A 315 -27.60 29.84 6.89
C ASN A 315 -28.42 31.14 6.96
N PHE A 316 -29.15 31.43 5.90
CA PHE A 316 -30.15 32.49 5.84
C PHE A 316 -31.54 31.84 5.79
N ASN A 317 -32.30 31.93 6.86
CA ASN A 317 -33.64 31.40 6.91
C ASN A 317 -34.61 32.39 6.26
N ALA A 318 -35.39 31.93 5.29
CA ALA A 318 -36.44 32.69 4.60
C ALA A 318 -37.79 32.07 4.89
N GLY A 319 -38.30 32.28 6.10
CA GLY A 319 -39.52 31.63 6.60
C GLY A 319 -39.21 30.31 7.33
N GLU A 320 -40.21 29.46 7.52
CA GLU A 320 -40.12 28.23 8.32
C GLU A 320 -39.50 27.06 7.51
N THR A 321 -39.76 27.00 6.21
CA THR A 321 -39.37 25.86 5.35
C THR A 321 -38.23 26.16 4.40
N ARG A 322 -37.97 27.45 4.08
CA ARG A 322 -36.98 27.86 3.08
C ARG A 322 -35.69 28.35 3.74
N ARG A 323 -34.58 27.91 3.20
CA ARG A 323 -33.25 28.28 3.68
C ARG A 323 -32.29 28.41 2.52
N VAL A 324 -31.52 29.51 2.48
CA VAL A 324 -30.34 29.66 1.63
C VAL A 324 -29.12 29.40 2.49
N GLN A 325 -28.28 28.49 2.05
CA GLN A 325 -27.02 28.18 2.71
C GLN A 325 -25.86 28.52 1.78
N PHE A 326 -25.04 29.47 2.20
CA PHE A 326 -23.73 29.72 1.61
C PHE A 326 -22.72 28.81 2.27
N ARG A 327 -21.80 28.26 1.48
CA ARG A 327 -20.70 27.40 1.91
C ARG A 327 -19.40 27.93 1.35
N ALA A 328 -18.38 28.04 2.20
CA ALA A 328 -16.98 28.22 1.84
C ALA A 328 -16.22 27.02 2.41
N GLU A 329 -15.65 26.23 1.55
CA GLU A 329 -14.95 24.98 1.89
C GLU A 329 -13.49 25.10 1.46
N CYS A 330 -12.57 24.77 2.36
CA CYS A 330 -11.15 24.81 2.14
C CYS A 330 -10.59 23.42 2.45
N PHE A 331 -10.19 22.71 1.42
CA PHE A 331 -9.52 21.41 1.51
C PHE A 331 -8.02 21.64 1.60
N ASN A 332 -7.34 20.82 2.38
CA ASN A 332 -5.94 20.98 2.72
C ASN A 332 -5.64 22.43 3.18
N LEU A 333 -6.29 22.85 4.26
CA LEU A 333 -6.22 24.22 4.80
C LEU A 333 -4.77 24.69 5.04
N LEU A 334 -3.91 23.79 5.51
CA LEU A 334 -2.51 24.08 5.82
C LEU A 334 -1.65 24.17 4.57
N ASN A 335 -2.19 23.79 3.40
CA ASN A 335 -1.44 23.62 2.16
C ASN A 335 -0.19 22.73 2.34
N HIS A 336 -0.36 21.68 3.16
CA HIS A 336 0.71 20.73 3.42
C HIS A 336 0.87 19.79 2.21
N PRO A 337 2.08 19.59 1.68
CA PRO A 337 2.31 18.66 0.60
C PRO A 337 2.29 17.22 1.13
N ASN A 338 1.21 16.49 0.92
CA ASN A 338 1.12 15.07 1.24
C ASN A 338 1.87 14.27 0.18
N PHE A 339 3.09 13.89 0.47
CA PHE A 339 3.98 13.21 -0.46
C PHE A 339 3.62 11.75 -0.65
N GLY A 340 3.82 11.24 -1.88
CA GLY A 340 3.85 9.81 -2.18
C GLY A 340 5.10 9.13 -1.64
N LEU A 341 5.20 7.82 -1.85
CA LEU A 341 6.41 7.08 -1.50
C LEU A 341 7.58 7.45 -2.42
N PRO A 342 8.82 7.44 -1.93
CA PRO A 342 9.99 7.71 -2.74
C PRO A 342 10.27 6.57 -3.72
N VAL A 343 11.06 6.85 -4.75
CA VAL A 343 11.60 5.82 -5.64
C VAL A 343 12.47 4.87 -4.83
N ASN A 344 12.18 3.57 -4.91
CA ASN A 344 12.73 2.55 -4.03
C ASN A 344 13.66 1.54 -4.74
N ASP A 345 13.98 1.75 -6.02
CA ASP A 345 14.97 0.96 -6.74
C ASP A 345 16.35 1.60 -6.59
N LEU A 346 17.28 0.87 -5.97
CA LEU A 346 18.62 1.34 -5.64
C LEU A 346 19.46 1.68 -6.89
N GLU A 347 19.18 1.02 -8.03
CA GLU A 347 19.81 1.27 -9.32
C GLU A 347 19.26 2.53 -10.01
N SER A 348 18.11 3.03 -9.58
CA SER A 348 17.50 4.20 -10.20
C SER A 348 18.31 5.47 -9.90
N PRO A 349 18.62 6.30 -10.90
CA PRO A 349 19.23 7.62 -10.66
C PRO A 349 18.34 8.56 -9.84
N ALA A 350 17.04 8.23 -9.69
CA ALA A 350 16.09 8.95 -8.87
C ALA A 350 15.84 8.27 -7.51
N PHE A 351 16.68 7.31 -7.09
CA PHE A 351 16.52 6.63 -5.82
C PHE A 351 16.33 7.60 -4.66
N GLY A 352 15.37 7.33 -3.81
CA GLY A 352 15.06 8.16 -2.65
C GLY A 352 14.29 9.46 -2.96
N GLN A 353 14.08 9.82 -4.23
CA GLN A 353 13.33 11.02 -4.60
C GLN A 353 11.82 10.76 -4.56
N ILE A 354 11.08 11.77 -4.12
CA ILE A 354 9.62 11.78 -4.16
C ILE A 354 9.16 12.47 -5.45
N LEU A 355 8.49 11.74 -6.32
CA LEU A 355 8.06 12.22 -7.63
C LEU A 355 6.58 12.63 -7.66
N GLN A 356 5.83 12.39 -6.58
CA GLN A 356 4.39 12.65 -6.51
C GLN A 356 4.01 13.29 -5.19
N ALA A 357 3.01 14.17 -5.23
CA ALA A 357 2.38 14.74 -4.07
C ALA A 357 0.86 14.76 -4.25
N GLY A 358 0.13 14.74 -3.16
CA GLY A 358 -1.30 14.94 -3.13
C GLY A 358 -1.70 16.35 -3.60
N PRO A 359 -3.01 16.61 -3.73
CA PRO A 359 -3.51 17.88 -4.24
C PRO A 359 -3.14 19.04 -3.29
N PRO A 360 -2.86 20.23 -3.86
CA PRO A 360 -2.65 21.45 -3.07
C PRO A 360 -3.97 21.92 -2.44
N ARG A 361 -3.90 22.98 -1.66
CA ARG A 361 -5.10 23.63 -1.11
C ARG A 361 -6.11 23.97 -2.19
N LEU A 362 -7.35 23.53 -1.97
CA LEU A 362 -8.47 23.82 -2.85
C LEU A 362 -9.53 24.62 -2.10
N LEU A 363 -10.01 25.71 -2.71
CA LEU A 363 -11.12 26.51 -2.20
C LEU A 363 -12.35 26.27 -3.06
N GLN A 364 -13.47 25.97 -2.41
CA GLN A 364 -14.76 25.78 -3.07
C GLN A 364 -15.81 26.67 -2.43
N LEU A 365 -16.57 27.37 -3.27
CA LEU A 365 -17.72 28.16 -2.85
C LEU A 365 -18.99 27.57 -3.43
N ALA A 366 -20.02 27.45 -2.60
CA ALA A 366 -21.31 26.91 -3.03
C ALA A 366 -22.48 27.67 -2.41
N LEU A 367 -23.59 27.71 -3.15
CA LEU A 367 -24.87 28.23 -2.67
C LEU A 367 -25.91 27.12 -2.80
N LYS A 368 -26.53 26.73 -1.69
CA LYS A 368 -27.56 25.70 -1.63
C LYS A 368 -28.90 26.32 -1.22
N LEU A 369 -29.91 26.10 -2.04
CA LEU A 369 -31.30 26.43 -1.72
C LEU A 369 -32.00 25.18 -1.20
N VAL A 370 -32.64 25.31 -0.05
CA VAL A 370 -33.47 24.26 0.59
C VAL A 370 -34.90 24.83 0.71
N PHE A 371 -35.88 24.07 0.22
CA PHE A 371 -37.31 24.44 0.23
C PHE A 371 -38.15 23.24 0.55
#